data_1d446ccc59786007cc9cea71d4736286
#
_entry.id   1d446ccc59786007cc9cea71d4736286
#
_cell.length_a   1.000
_cell.length_b   1.000
_cell.length_c   1.000
_cell.angle_alpha   90.00
_cell.angle_beta   90.00
_cell.angle_gamma   90.00
#
_symmetry.space_group_name_H-M   'P 1'
#
loop_
_entity.id
_entity.type
_entity.pdbx_description
1 polymer ?
#
loop_
_entity_poly.entity_id
_entity_poly.type
_entity_poly.pdbx_seq_one_letter_code
_entity_poly.pdbx_strand_id
1 'polypeptide(L)'
;FFKQKTAYEISTRDWSSDVCSSDLSPEEARQAAKVVDILQIPAFLCRQTDLLLAAAKTKKAVNVKKGQFLTPEAVDAVMEKLKKGGCRRAWVTERGTTFGQGDLVVDMRGLVTMRNRGHHVIFDATHSVQRPSGGKVTSGDRIFIPALARAAAAAGIDGLFLEAHPNPAKALSDRASMLPLSQAEKLLRQVNRILYAVS
;
A
#
# COMPACT_ATOMS: atom_id res chain seq x y z
N PHE A 1 7.41 -4.40 14.50
CA PHE A 1 6.96 -5.34 13.47
C PHE A 1 5.49 -5.61 13.67
N PHE A 2 4.63 -4.92 12.93
CA PHE A 2 3.21 -5.25 12.92
C PHE A 2 3.02 -6.41 11.94
N LYS A 3 2.59 -7.57 12.42
CA LYS A 3 2.15 -8.68 11.60
C LYS A 3 0.79 -8.27 11.06
N GLN A 4 0.74 -7.79 9.81
CA GLN A 4 -0.53 -7.49 9.16
C GLN A 4 -1.24 -8.81 8.88
N LYS A 5 -2.31 -9.07 9.63
CA LYS A 5 -3.28 -10.08 9.23
C LYS A 5 -4.08 -9.48 8.08
N THR A 6 -3.90 -10.02 6.90
CA THR A 6 -4.65 -9.60 5.72
C THR A 6 -6.08 -10.12 5.80
N ALA A 7 -7.01 -9.49 5.10
CA ALA A 7 -8.39 -10.00 4.94
C ALA A 7 -8.44 -11.46 4.44
N TYR A 8 -7.36 -11.92 3.86
CA TYR A 8 -7.09 -13.29 3.42
C TYR A 8 -7.25 -14.36 4.54
N GLU A 9 -6.93 -14.03 5.80
CA GLU A 9 -7.09 -14.98 6.92
C GLU A 9 -8.54 -15.11 7.39
N ILE A 10 -9.48 -14.35 6.83
CA ILE A 10 -10.86 -14.23 7.31
C ILE A 10 -11.86 -14.89 6.35
N SER A 11 -11.49 -15.11 5.10
CA SER A 11 -12.38 -15.66 4.07
C SER A 11 -12.01 -17.09 3.71
N THR A 12 -13.03 -17.97 3.64
CA THR A 12 -12.92 -19.35 3.15
C THR A 12 -12.96 -19.47 1.61
N ARG A 13 -12.90 -18.35 0.89
CA ARG A 13 -12.88 -18.34 -0.58
C ARG A 13 -11.47 -18.63 -1.09
N ASP A 14 -11.41 -19.35 -2.19
CA ASP A 14 -10.16 -19.67 -2.89
C ASP A 14 -9.59 -18.41 -3.58
N TRP A 15 -8.58 -17.82 -2.96
CA TRP A 15 -7.93 -16.58 -3.38
C TRP A 15 -6.74 -16.89 -4.29
N SER A 16 -6.99 -17.37 -5.48
CA SER A 16 -5.94 -17.73 -6.44
C SER A 16 -5.42 -16.57 -7.30
N SER A 17 -5.80 -15.32 -7.04
CA SER A 17 -5.34 -14.15 -7.81
C SER A 17 -5.50 -12.84 -7.02
N ASP A 18 -4.90 -11.75 -7.48
CA ASP A 18 -4.87 -10.36 -6.99
C ASP A 18 -6.20 -9.76 -6.45
N VAL A 19 -7.17 -10.56 -6.20
CA VAL A 19 -8.55 -10.22 -5.86
C VAL A 19 -8.67 -9.64 -4.45
N CYS A 20 -7.69 -9.86 -3.61
CA CYS A 20 -7.68 -9.46 -2.20
C CYS A 20 -7.90 -7.95 -1.98
N SER A 21 -7.62 -7.14 -2.98
CA SER A 21 -7.69 -5.69 -2.88
C SER A 21 -8.84 -5.05 -3.65
N SER A 22 -9.57 -5.79 -4.50
CA SER A 22 -10.58 -5.22 -5.37
C SER A 22 -12.03 -5.43 -4.91
N ASP A 23 -12.28 -6.34 -3.96
CA ASP A 23 -13.62 -6.82 -3.63
C ASP A 23 -14.05 -6.51 -2.19
N LEU A 24 -13.39 -5.59 -1.50
CA LEU A 24 -13.76 -5.20 -0.14
C LEU A 24 -15.05 -4.37 -0.15
N SER A 25 -16.11 -4.94 0.38
CA SER A 25 -17.37 -4.25 0.62
C SER A 25 -17.39 -3.55 1.98
N PRO A 26 -18.30 -2.59 2.21
CA PRO A 26 -18.51 -1.99 3.53
C PRO A 26 -18.82 -3.01 4.64
N GLU A 27 -19.51 -4.11 4.31
CA GLU A 27 -19.83 -5.17 5.26
C GLU A 27 -18.58 -5.99 5.63
N GLU A 28 -17.79 -6.38 4.64
CA GLU A 28 -16.53 -7.08 4.87
C GLU A 28 -15.54 -6.25 5.68
N ALA A 29 -15.48 -4.93 5.46
CA ALA A 29 -14.69 -4.03 6.30
C ALA A 29 -15.12 -4.08 7.77
N ARG A 30 -16.44 -4.12 8.05
CA ARG A 30 -16.98 -4.23 9.42
C ARG A 30 -16.63 -5.59 10.05
N GLN A 31 -16.69 -6.66 9.28
CA GLN A 31 -16.36 -8.00 9.77
C GLN A 31 -14.87 -8.16 10.00
N ALA A 32 -14.03 -7.73 9.07
CA ALA A 32 -12.59 -7.75 9.18
C ALA A 32 -12.11 -6.98 10.43
N ALA A 33 -12.74 -5.86 10.74
CA ALA A 33 -12.41 -5.06 11.92
C ALA A 33 -12.52 -5.78 13.26
N LYS A 34 -13.26 -6.91 13.34
CA LYS A 34 -13.36 -7.70 14.56
C LYS A 34 -12.07 -8.46 14.89
N VAL A 35 -11.23 -8.72 13.89
CA VAL A 35 -10.06 -9.61 14.01
C VAL A 35 -8.73 -8.98 13.58
N VAL A 36 -8.77 -7.81 12.90
CA VAL A 36 -7.56 -7.09 12.49
C VAL A 36 -7.38 -5.81 13.30
N ASP A 37 -6.14 -5.34 13.40
CA ASP A 37 -5.80 -4.06 14.03
C ASP A 37 -5.83 -2.89 13.05
N ILE A 38 -5.61 -3.19 11.77
CA ILE A 38 -5.52 -2.20 10.69
C ILE A 38 -6.36 -2.69 9.52
N LEU A 39 -7.25 -1.84 9.02
CA LEU A 39 -7.96 -2.05 7.77
C LEU A 39 -7.19 -1.42 6.62
N GLN A 40 -7.03 -2.13 5.51
CA GLN A 40 -6.47 -1.57 4.29
C GLN A 40 -7.56 -1.36 3.25
N ILE A 41 -7.63 -0.15 2.71
CA ILE A 41 -8.49 0.19 1.57
C ILE A 41 -7.67 0.04 0.29
N PRO A 42 -8.14 -0.79 -0.66
CA PRO A 42 -7.45 -1.03 -1.92
C PRO A 42 -7.34 0.24 -2.78
N ALA A 43 -6.33 0.28 -3.65
CA ALA A 43 -6.08 1.43 -4.51
C ALA A 43 -7.25 1.76 -5.44
N PHE A 44 -7.88 0.75 -6.03
CA PHE A 44 -9.03 0.96 -6.93
C PHE A 44 -10.29 1.45 -6.20
N LEU A 45 -10.42 1.14 -4.91
CA LEU A 45 -11.56 1.51 -4.07
C LEU A 45 -11.30 2.76 -3.20
N CYS A 46 -10.14 3.39 -3.35
CA CYS A 46 -9.70 4.47 -2.47
C CYS A 46 -10.63 5.71 -2.46
N ARG A 47 -11.51 5.86 -3.46
CA ARG A 47 -12.50 6.95 -3.54
C ARG A 47 -13.91 6.55 -3.13
N GLN A 48 -14.17 5.27 -2.88
CA GLN A 48 -15.52 4.80 -2.49
C GLN A 48 -15.90 5.32 -1.10
N THR A 49 -16.86 6.22 -1.08
CA THR A 49 -17.25 6.95 0.12
C THR A 49 -17.88 6.04 1.17
N ASP A 50 -18.74 5.13 0.76
CA ASP A 50 -19.41 4.16 1.63
C ASP A 50 -18.42 3.22 2.32
N LEU A 51 -17.43 2.70 1.58
CA LEU A 51 -16.39 1.86 2.11
C LEU A 51 -15.49 2.63 3.10
N LEU A 52 -15.04 3.84 2.74
CA LEU A 52 -14.22 4.69 3.61
C LEU A 52 -14.93 5.01 4.92
N LEU A 53 -16.23 5.37 4.84
CA LEU A 53 -17.04 5.66 6.03
C LEU A 53 -17.29 4.40 6.88
N ALA A 54 -17.52 3.25 6.24
CA ALA A 54 -17.66 1.99 6.96
C ALA A 54 -16.38 1.62 7.72
N ALA A 55 -15.22 1.72 7.06
CA ALA A 55 -13.92 1.49 7.69
C ALA A 55 -13.67 2.47 8.85
N ALA A 56 -13.93 3.75 8.66
CA ALA A 56 -13.76 4.79 9.68
C ALA A 56 -14.61 4.54 10.94
N LYS A 57 -15.86 4.10 10.76
CA LYS A 57 -16.80 3.81 11.85
C LYS A 57 -16.34 2.64 12.73
N THR A 58 -15.47 1.77 12.26
CA THR A 58 -14.93 0.65 13.04
C THR A 58 -13.97 1.09 14.15
N LYS A 59 -13.48 2.33 14.12
CA LYS A 59 -12.46 2.89 15.03
C LYS A 59 -11.08 2.23 14.90
N LYS A 60 -10.90 1.32 13.96
CA LYS A 60 -9.59 0.73 13.64
C LYS A 60 -8.70 1.75 12.92
N ALA A 61 -7.41 1.50 12.91
CA ALA A 61 -6.51 2.23 12.04
C ALA A 61 -6.82 1.89 10.57
N VAL A 62 -6.70 2.87 9.67
CA VAL A 62 -7.02 2.68 8.25
C VAL A 62 -5.83 3.09 7.39
N ASN A 63 -5.34 2.15 6.61
CA ASN A 63 -4.36 2.39 5.55
C ASN A 63 -5.09 2.51 4.21
N VAL A 64 -4.93 3.61 3.50
CA VAL A 64 -5.49 3.77 2.15
C VAL A 64 -4.38 3.65 1.13
N LYS A 65 -4.44 2.65 0.27
CA LYS A 65 -3.58 2.60 -0.92
C LYS A 65 -4.03 3.69 -1.89
N LYS A 66 -3.12 4.61 -2.21
CA LYS A 66 -3.42 5.69 -3.18
C LYS A 66 -3.69 5.08 -4.55
N GLY A 67 -4.82 5.41 -5.16
CA GLY A 67 -5.11 5.00 -6.54
C GLY A 67 -4.07 5.55 -7.52
N GLN A 68 -3.72 4.75 -8.52
CA GLN A 68 -2.75 5.11 -9.55
C GLN A 68 -3.18 6.34 -10.38
N PHE A 69 -4.46 6.67 -10.33
CA PHE A 69 -5.09 7.79 -11.02
C PHE A 69 -5.22 9.05 -10.17
N LEU A 70 -4.82 9.00 -8.88
CA LEU A 70 -4.91 10.15 -7.97
C LEU A 70 -3.61 10.97 -7.98
N THR A 71 -3.77 12.30 -7.96
CA THR A 71 -2.67 13.20 -7.60
C THR A 71 -2.43 13.19 -6.10
N PRO A 72 -1.24 13.60 -5.63
CA PRO A 72 -0.97 13.73 -4.19
C PRO A 72 -1.99 14.61 -3.45
N GLU A 73 -2.43 15.71 -4.08
CA GLU A 73 -3.39 16.65 -3.50
C GLU A 73 -4.80 16.05 -3.38
N ALA A 74 -5.19 15.19 -4.33
CA ALA A 74 -6.50 14.55 -4.31
C ALA A 74 -6.69 13.58 -3.13
N VAL A 75 -5.61 13.21 -2.45
CA VAL A 75 -5.62 12.39 -1.23
C VAL A 75 -6.36 13.10 -0.09
N ASP A 76 -6.32 14.42 -0.03
CA ASP A 76 -7.01 15.19 1.02
C ASP A 76 -8.49 14.82 1.13
N ALA A 77 -9.19 14.73 -0.01
CA ALA A 77 -10.59 14.38 -0.03
C ALA A 77 -10.87 12.97 0.52
N VAL A 78 -9.94 12.04 0.32
CA VAL A 78 -10.04 10.67 0.85
C VAL A 78 -9.84 10.67 2.36
N MET A 79 -8.78 11.34 2.84
CA MET A 79 -8.44 11.42 4.26
C MET A 79 -9.49 12.19 5.05
N GLU A 80 -10.09 13.23 4.44
CA GLU A 80 -11.19 13.98 5.05
C GLU A 80 -12.43 13.10 5.28
N LYS A 81 -12.77 12.22 4.35
CA LYS A 81 -13.89 11.27 4.53
C LYS A 81 -13.64 10.35 5.72
N LEU A 82 -12.41 9.82 5.87
CA LEU A 82 -12.04 9.01 7.03
C LEU A 82 -12.16 9.80 8.33
N LYS A 83 -11.68 11.04 8.35
CA LYS A 83 -11.76 11.93 9.51
C LYS A 83 -13.22 12.22 9.87
N LYS A 84 -14.06 12.57 8.89
CA LYS A 84 -15.51 12.79 9.08
C LYS A 84 -16.23 11.53 9.57
N GLY A 85 -15.79 10.34 9.15
CA GLY A 85 -16.28 9.06 9.64
C GLY A 85 -15.81 8.71 11.07
N GLY A 86 -14.92 9.51 11.66
CA GLY A 86 -14.41 9.34 13.02
C GLY A 86 -13.14 8.47 13.13
N CYS A 87 -12.43 8.22 12.03
CA CYS A 87 -11.13 7.56 12.06
C CYS A 87 -10.10 8.51 12.65
N ARG A 88 -9.40 8.06 13.70
CA ARG A 88 -8.34 8.85 14.39
C ARG A 88 -6.94 8.49 13.93
N ARG A 89 -6.74 7.32 13.36
CA ARG A 89 -5.46 6.79 12.90
C ARG A 89 -5.60 6.38 11.44
N ALA A 90 -5.17 7.24 10.55
CA ALA A 90 -5.19 6.96 9.12
C ALA A 90 -3.87 7.37 8.47
N TRP A 91 -3.46 6.61 7.48
CA TRP A 91 -2.32 6.93 6.64
C TRP A 91 -2.62 6.57 5.19
N VAL A 92 -1.85 7.15 4.29
CA VAL A 92 -1.91 6.89 2.86
C VAL A 92 -0.65 6.14 2.41
N THR A 93 -0.84 5.17 1.53
CA THR A 93 0.26 4.42 0.94
C THR A 93 0.39 4.77 -0.54
N GLU A 94 1.52 5.38 -0.91
CA GLU A 94 1.93 5.61 -2.30
C GLU A 94 2.37 4.28 -2.93
N ARG A 95 1.84 3.96 -4.09
CA ARG A 95 2.14 2.72 -4.83
C ARG A 95 2.41 2.92 -6.33
N GLY A 96 2.74 4.14 -6.73
CA GLY A 96 2.93 4.53 -8.11
C GLY A 96 1.67 5.07 -8.78
N THR A 97 1.91 5.86 -9.81
CA THR A 97 0.90 6.49 -10.67
C THR A 97 1.03 5.91 -12.06
N THR A 98 -0.10 5.69 -12.74
CA THR A 98 -0.12 5.19 -14.11
C THR A 98 0.56 6.21 -15.03
N PHE A 99 1.56 5.74 -15.78
CA PHE A 99 2.22 6.49 -16.82
C PHE A 99 2.07 5.76 -18.14
N GLY A 100 1.34 6.34 -19.09
CA GLY A 100 0.99 5.66 -20.33
C GLY A 100 0.13 4.41 -20.10
N GLN A 101 0.39 3.35 -20.87
CA GLN A 101 -0.45 2.15 -20.89
C GLN A 101 0.23 0.91 -20.24
N GLY A 102 1.33 1.03 -19.57
CA GLY A 102 2.02 -0.18 -19.15
C GLY A 102 2.85 -0.09 -17.89
N ASP A 103 3.29 1.08 -17.52
CA ASP A 103 4.19 1.27 -16.40
C ASP A 103 3.56 2.10 -15.29
N LEU A 104 4.10 1.90 -14.07
CA LEU A 104 3.87 2.78 -12.94
C LEU A 104 5.12 3.63 -12.70
N VAL A 105 4.91 4.90 -12.37
CA VAL A 105 5.98 5.82 -12.00
C VAL A 105 5.72 6.35 -10.59
N VAL A 106 6.75 6.38 -9.78
CA VAL A 106 6.71 7.03 -8.47
C VAL A 106 7.33 8.41 -8.58
N ASP A 107 6.51 9.44 -8.41
CA ASP A 107 7.01 10.79 -8.21
C ASP A 107 7.35 10.99 -6.73
N MET A 108 8.65 11.02 -6.40
CA MET A 108 9.11 11.21 -5.01
C MET A 108 8.66 12.54 -4.42
N ARG A 109 8.40 13.56 -5.24
CA ARG A 109 7.82 14.85 -4.79
C ARG A 109 6.42 14.66 -4.21
N GLY A 110 5.66 13.67 -4.72
CA GLY A 110 4.34 13.32 -4.21
C GLY A 110 4.34 12.89 -2.75
N LEU A 111 5.39 12.16 -2.31
CA LEU A 111 5.58 11.79 -0.91
C LEU A 111 5.72 13.03 -0.02
N VAL A 112 6.59 13.96 -0.45
CA VAL A 112 6.81 15.23 0.27
C VAL A 112 5.52 16.07 0.28
N THR A 113 4.82 16.16 -0.87
CA THR A 113 3.56 16.91 -0.98
C THR A 113 2.52 16.38 0.02
N MET A 114 2.28 15.08 0.07
CA MET A 114 1.32 14.49 1.01
C MET A 114 1.72 14.70 2.46
N ARG A 115 3.01 14.59 2.81
CA ARG A 115 3.49 14.86 4.17
C ARG A 115 3.32 16.31 4.59
N ASN A 116 3.66 17.26 3.71
CA ASN A 116 3.49 18.70 3.96
C ASN A 116 2.02 19.09 4.14
N ARG A 117 1.09 18.28 3.64
CA ARG A 117 -0.36 18.43 3.86
C ARG A 117 -0.84 17.77 5.16
N GLY A 118 0.09 17.26 5.97
CA GLY A 118 -0.20 16.67 7.28
C GLY A 118 -0.62 15.19 7.26
N HIS A 119 -0.40 14.49 6.15
CA HIS A 119 -0.69 13.06 6.09
C HIS A 119 0.50 12.22 6.52
N HIS A 120 0.23 11.11 7.20
CA HIS A 120 1.22 10.05 7.38
C HIS A 120 1.34 9.24 6.09
N VAL A 121 2.54 9.13 5.56
CA VAL A 121 2.81 8.55 4.23
C VAL A 121 3.63 7.27 4.34
N ILE A 122 3.07 6.18 3.82
CA ILE A 122 3.77 4.91 3.64
C ILE A 122 4.14 4.79 2.16
N PHE A 123 5.30 4.23 1.88
CA PHE A 123 5.70 3.87 0.52
C PHE A 123 5.59 2.36 0.29
N ASP A 124 4.88 1.96 -0.75
CA ASP A 124 4.75 0.57 -1.18
C ASP A 124 5.82 0.25 -2.23
N ALA A 125 6.89 -0.40 -1.81
CA ALA A 125 7.99 -0.76 -2.68
C ALA A 125 7.69 -1.97 -3.57
N THR A 126 6.70 -2.78 -3.22
CA THR A 126 6.30 -3.97 -3.97
C THR A 126 5.44 -3.63 -5.17
N HIS A 127 4.35 -2.91 -4.92
CA HIS A 127 3.37 -2.63 -5.98
C HIS A 127 3.78 -1.45 -6.87
N SER A 128 4.72 -0.62 -6.44
CA SER A 128 5.25 0.48 -7.26
C SER A 128 6.08 0.03 -8.46
N VAL A 129 6.53 -1.22 -8.48
CA VAL A 129 7.31 -1.80 -9.58
C VAL A 129 6.50 -2.77 -10.44
N GLN A 130 5.19 -2.85 -10.22
CA GLN A 130 4.29 -3.65 -11.05
C GLN A 130 4.12 -3.05 -12.45
N ARG A 131 3.87 -3.92 -13.43
CA ARG A 131 3.45 -3.57 -14.79
C ARG A 131 2.05 -4.12 -15.03
N PRO A 132 1.00 -3.31 -14.79
CA PRO A 132 -0.39 -3.77 -14.80
C PRO A 132 -0.88 -4.32 -16.14
N SER A 133 -0.29 -3.91 -17.26
CA SER A 133 -0.75 -4.24 -18.61
C SER A 133 0.03 -5.37 -19.29
N GLY A 134 0.83 -6.13 -18.57
CA GLY A 134 1.74 -7.14 -19.11
C GLY A 134 1.14 -8.49 -19.51
N GLY A 135 -0.20 -8.66 -19.60
CA GLY A 135 -0.82 -9.93 -19.99
C GLY A 135 -1.82 -10.48 -18.98
N LYS A 136 -2.01 -11.82 -18.95
CA LYS A 136 -2.96 -12.49 -18.03
C LYS A 136 -2.54 -12.45 -16.57
N VAL A 137 -1.28 -12.12 -16.27
CA VAL A 137 -0.72 -12.05 -14.93
C VAL A 137 0.05 -10.74 -14.80
N THR A 138 -0.14 -10.03 -13.69
CA THR A 138 0.62 -8.82 -13.36
C THR A 138 2.12 -9.14 -13.37
N SER A 139 2.89 -8.44 -14.19
CA SER A 139 4.35 -8.50 -14.20
C SER A 139 4.95 -7.41 -13.33
N GLY A 140 6.27 -7.41 -13.15
CA GLY A 140 6.95 -6.37 -12.37
C GLY A 140 8.47 -6.56 -12.36
N ASP A 141 9.18 -5.51 -12.01
CA ASP A 141 10.64 -5.47 -12.01
C ASP A 141 11.18 -5.29 -10.57
N ARG A 142 11.21 -6.38 -9.82
CA ARG A 142 11.71 -6.38 -8.41
C ARG A 142 13.10 -5.79 -8.23
N ILE A 143 13.91 -5.72 -9.29
CA ILE A 143 15.27 -5.16 -9.24
C ILE A 143 15.27 -3.69 -8.81
N PHE A 144 14.16 -2.97 -9.03
CA PHE A 144 14.02 -1.57 -8.65
C PHE A 144 13.54 -1.36 -7.20
N ILE A 145 13.03 -2.39 -6.52
CA ILE A 145 12.55 -2.30 -5.14
C ILE A 145 13.58 -1.64 -4.21
N PRO A 146 14.86 -2.08 -4.19
CA PRO A 146 15.82 -1.49 -3.27
C PRO A 146 16.14 -0.02 -3.58
N ALA A 147 16.15 0.35 -4.86
CA ALA A 147 16.41 1.73 -5.26
C ALA A 147 15.27 2.66 -4.86
N LEU A 148 14.02 2.27 -5.18
CA LEU A 148 12.84 3.07 -4.86
C LEU A 148 12.58 3.15 -3.36
N ALA A 149 12.78 2.07 -2.61
CA ALA A 149 12.63 2.08 -1.14
C ALA A 149 13.61 3.05 -0.48
N ARG A 150 14.89 3.09 -0.92
CA ARG A 150 15.88 4.06 -0.42
C ARG A 150 15.55 5.48 -0.82
N ALA A 151 15.11 5.71 -2.06
CA ALA A 151 14.70 7.04 -2.53
C ALA A 151 13.50 7.57 -1.74
N ALA A 152 12.49 6.72 -1.50
CA ALA A 152 11.34 7.07 -0.68
C ALA A 152 11.75 7.39 0.77
N ALA A 153 12.66 6.61 1.36
CA ALA A 153 13.20 6.90 2.68
C ALA A 153 13.91 8.25 2.73
N ALA A 154 14.69 8.59 1.69
CA ALA A 154 15.36 9.88 1.60
C ALA A 154 14.37 11.04 1.38
N ALA A 155 13.24 10.81 0.73
CA ALA A 155 12.15 11.76 0.63
C ALA A 155 11.39 11.97 1.95
N GLY A 156 11.61 11.10 2.94
CA GLY A 156 11.06 11.25 4.29
C GLY A 156 9.69 10.61 4.45
N ILE A 157 9.55 9.31 4.20
CA ILE A 157 8.32 8.53 4.47
C ILE A 157 8.19 8.19 5.97
N ASP A 158 6.96 7.92 6.42
CA ASP A 158 6.67 7.47 7.78
C ASP A 158 6.71 5.94 7.92
N GLY A 159 6.65 5.22 6.80
CA GLY A 159 6.71 3.75 6.79
C GLY A 159 6.96 3.16 5.42
N LEU A 160 7.36 1.90 5.41
CA LEU A 160 7.59 1.11 4.20
C LEU A 160 6.65 -0.10 4.20
N PHE A 161 5.93 -0.29 3.10
CA PHE A 161 5.23 -1.53 2.80
C PHE A 161 6.09 -2.37 1.86
N LEU A 162 6.28 -3.62 2.21
CA LEU A 162 7.13 -4.55 1.47
C LEU A 162 6.58 -5.97 1.57
N GLU A 163 6.41 -6.63 0.44
CA GLU A 163 6.13 -8.05 0.37
C GLU A 163 7.39 -8.84 0.10
N ALA A 164 7.60 -9.91 0.87
CA ALA A 164 8.76 -10.77 0.73
C ALA A 164 8.36 -12.23 0.88
N HIS A 165 9.02 -13.10 0.12
CA HIS A 165 8.77 -14.54 0.15
C HIS A 165 10.10 -15.31 0.12
N PRO A 166 10.24 -16.45 0.83
CA PRO A 166 11.45 -17.28 0.78
C PRO A 166 11.83 -17.71 -0.65
N ASN A 167 10.82 -18.01 -1.47
CA ASN A 167 10.98 -18.32 -2.89
C ASN A 167 9.90 -17.58 -3.71
N PRO A 168 10.17 -16.37 -4.22
CA PRO A 168 9.17 -15.55 -4.93
C PRO A 168 8.51 -16.25 -6.11
N ALA A 169 9.21 -17.18 -6.79
CA ALA A 169 8.63 -17.95 -7.90
C ALA A 169 7.48 -18.88 -7.47
N LYS A 170 7.40 -19.21 -6.17
CA LYS A 170 6.34 -20.04 -5.57
C LYS A 170 5.29 -19.23 -4.83
N ALA A 171 5.38 -17.90 -4.83
CA ALA A 171 4.37 -17.05 -4.21
C ALA A 171 3.02 -17.20 -4.93
N LEU A 172 1.92 -17.03 -4.21
CA LEU A 172 0.57 -17.16 -4.78
C LEU A 172 0.25 -15.98 -5.71
N SER A 173 0.68 -14.76 -5.34
CA SER A 173 0.50 -13.53 -6.13
C SER A 173 1.83 -12.78 -6.25
N ASP A 174 1.87 -11.76 -7.07
CA ASP A 174 2.94 -10.75 -7.20
C ASP A 174 4.36 -11.31 -7.37
N ARG A 175 4.48 -12.49 -7.95
CA ARG A 175 5.75 -13.22 -8.09
C ARG A 175 6.88 -12.37 -8.67
N ALA A 176 6.57 -11.51 -9.63
CA ALA A 176 7.56 -10.68 -10.33
C ALA A 176 8.03 -9.46 -9.50
N SER A 177 7.19 -8.93 -8.63
CA SER A 177 7.47 -7.77 -7.77
C SER A 177 7.76 -8.13 -6.31
N MET A 178 7.67 -9.41 -5.93
CA MET A 178 7.95 -9.84 -4.56
C MET A 178 9.47 -9.95 -4.29
N LEU A 179 9.92 -9.39 -3.16
CA LEU A 179 11.33 -9.43 -2.76
C LEU A 179 11.70 -10.82 -2.19
N PRO A 180 12.88 -11.40 -2.53
CA PRO A 180 13.40 -12.55 -1.79
C PRO A 180 13.59 -12.21 -0.31
N LEU A 181 13.08 -13.06 0.58
CA LEU A 181 13.15 -12.81 2.03
C LEU A 181 14.61 -12.63 2.52
N SER A 182 15.56 -13.32 1.90
CA SER A 182 16.99 -13.18 2.21
C SER A 182 17.57 -11.77 1.96
N GLN A 183 16.88 -10.95 1.16
CA GLN A 183 17.26 -9.57 0.87
C GLN A 183 16.57 -8.53 1.76
N ALA A 184 15.46 -8.93 2.41
CA ALA A 184 14.60 -8.01 3.16
C ALA A 184 15.33 -7.34 4.33
N GLU A 185 16.06 -8.11 5.12
CA GLU A 185 16.79 -7.56 6.28
C GLU A 185 17.81 -6.49 5.86
N LYS A 186 18.62 -6.79 4.83
CA LYS A 186 19.60 -5.83 4.32
C LYS A 186 18.95 -4.54 3.86
N LEU A 187 17.83 -4.65 3.13
CA LEU A 187 17.09 -3.48 2.64
C LEU A 187 16.51 -2.66 3.80
N LEU A 188 15.87 -3.32 4.78
CA LEU A 188 15.29 -2.65 5.95
C LEU A 188 16.35 -1.90 6.77
N ARG A 189 17.53 -2.50 6.95
CA ARG A 189 18.67 -1.82 7.62
C ARG A 189 19.12 -0.57 6.85
N GLN A 190 19.15 -0.62 5.51
CA GLN A 190 19.50 0.54 4.68
C GLN A 190 18.45 1.64 4.79
N VAL A 191 17.18 1.29 4.65
CA VAL A 191 16.05 2.23 4.78
C VAL A 191 16.07 2.91 6.15
N ASN A 192 16.22 2.16 7.23
CA ASN A 192 16.27 2.71 8.57
C ASN A 192 17.43 3.69 8.77
N ARG A 193 18.62 3.40 8.24
CA ARG A 193 19.78 4.32 8.30
C ARG A 193 19.48 5.64 7.58
N ILE A 194 18.82 5.57 6.42
CA ILE A 194 18.47 6.77 5.65
C ILE A 194 17.41 7.57 6.41
N LEU A 195 16.34 6.93 6.89
CA LEU A 195 15.31 7.59 7.69
C LEU A 195 15.91 8.30 8.90
N TYR A 196 16.82 7.65 9.60
CA TYR A 196 17.52 8.25 10.75
C TYR A 196 18.42 9.44 10.36
N ALA A 197 19.00 9.40 9.16
CA ALA A 197 19.88 10.47 8.69
C ALA A 197 19.10 11.73 8.22
N VAL A 198 17.82 11.59 7.86
CA VAL A 198 16.98 12.69 7.33
C VAL A 198 15.91 13.16 8.33
N SER A 199 15.77 12.50 9.49
CA SER A 199 14.92 12.92 10.60
C SER A 199 15.65 13.94 11.50
#